data_70f2fd6ef7f5f54646d88ba00bfd34fe
#
_entry.id   70f2fd6ef7f5f54646d88ba00bfd34fe
#
_cell.length_a   1.000
_cell.length_b   1.000
_cell.length_c   1.000
_cell.angle_alpha   90.00
_cell.angle_beta   90.00
_cell.angle_gamma   90.00
#
_symmetry.space_group_name_H-M   'P 1'
#
loop_
_entity.id
_entity.type
_entity.pdbx_description
1 polymer ?
#
loop_
_entity_poly.entity_id
_entity_poly.type
_entity_poly.pdbx_seq_one_letter_code
_entity_poly.pdbx_strand_id
1 'polypeptide(L)'
;LFDPNTSFQGVDWSVDEACDKLYKESAITEMIVVAIYNNSARMSEYTPFKDSAHGGGEGDKYLRFLIEELMPYINLKYRTLTDAKNTAIGGSSLGGLISLYAAAKYSDKFSKAIVMSPSIWWAGGKIIDFVAGARLDDAKTRLWLDMGQAEGEEGLSYARRFNSEFKKNYPGFKSYCYKEFPDAPHNETAWRARIALPLKYMFTQIK
;
A
#
# COMPACT_ATOMS: atom_id res chain seq x y z
N LEU A 1 10.03 4.29 -8.44
CA LEU A 1 9.25 3.14 -8.91
C LEU A 1 9.60 2.72 -10.34
N PHE A 2 10.05 3.65 -11.19
CA PHE A 2 10.22 3.48 -12.64
C PHE A 2 11.63 3.79 -13.15
N ASP A 3 12.53 4.30 -12.32
CA ASP A 3 13.85 4.74 -12.77
C ASP A 3 14.89 4.50 -11.67
N PRO A 4 15.87 3.60 -11.92
CA PRO A 4 16.91 3.30 -10.95
C PRO A 4 17.78 4.53 -10.60
N ASN A 5 17.94 5.50 -11.52
CA ASN A 5 18.75 6.68 -11.26
C ASN A 5 18.16 7.61 -10.20
N THR A 6 16.85 7.53 -9.97
CA THR A 6 16.13 8.35 -8.97
C THR A 6 15.62 7.51 -7.78
N SER A 7 15.87 6.21 -7.80
CA SER A 7 15.43 5.28 -6.76
C SER A 7 16.46 5.16 -5.63
N PHE A 8 15.98 4.78 -4.46
CA PHE A 8 16.85 4.51 -3.32
C PHE A 8 17.82 3.38 -3.66
N GLN A 9 19.11 3.56 -3.38
CA GLN A 9 20.20 2.61 -3.70
C GLN A 9 20.29 2.21 -5.18
N GLY A 10 19.73 2.98 -6.10
CA GLY A 10 19.79 2.67 -7.53
C GLY A 10 18.93 1.49 -7.97
N VAL A 11 17.96 1.08 -7.15
CA VAL A 11 17.03 -0.02 -7.46
C VAL A 11 15.62 0.53 -7.50
N ASP A 12 14.97 0.48 -8.65
CA ASP A 12 13.55 0.75 -8.79
C ASP A 12 12.71 -0.52 -8.62
N TRP A 13 11.39 -0.42 -8.66
CA TRP A 13 10.52 -1.59 -8.51
C TRP A 13 10.07 -2.19 -9.83
N SER A 14 10.47 -1.64 -10.95
CA SER A 14 10.04 -2.07 -12.30
C SER A 14 8.52 -2.22 -12.40
N VAL A 15 7.79 -1.23 -11.91
CA VAL A 15 6.32 -1.28 -11.90
C VAL A 15 5.77 -1.19 -13.31
N ASP A 16 6.38 -0.39 -14.17
CA ASP A 16 6.04 -0.24 -15.59
C ASP A 16 6.28 -1.55 -16.35
N GLU A 17 7.43 -2.20 -16.20
CA GLU A 17 7.69 -3.49 -16.84
C GLU A 17 6.74 -4.57 -16.33
N ALA A 18 6.42 -4.57 -15.04
CA ALA A 18 5.44 -5.49 -14.47
C ALA A 18 4.03 -5.25 -15.04
N CYS A 19 3.62 -3.99 -15.16
CA CYS A 19 2.35 -3.62 -15.80
C CYS A 19 2.33 -4.02 -17.27
N ASP A 20 3.36 -3.70 -18.04
CA ASP A 20 3.45 -4.03 -19.47
C ASP A 20 3.35 -5.54 -19.71
N LYS A 21 4.04 -6.33 -18.89
CA LYS A 21 3.93 -7.79 -18.94
C LYS A 21 2.50 -8.25 -18.68
N LEU A 22 1.89 -7.75 -17.60
CA LEU A 22 0.53 -8.15 -17.22
C LEU A 22 -0.53 -7.69 -18.23
N TYR A 23 -0.34 -6.55 -18.92
CA TYR A 23 -1.18 -6.10 -20.03
C TYR A 23 -1.07 -7.02 -21.23
N LYS A 24 0.15 -7.38 -21.65
CA LYS A 24 0.37 -8.33 -22.76
C LYS A 24 -0.26 -9.69 -22.49
N GLU A 25 -0.29 -10.11 -21.23
CA GLU A 25 -0.95 -11.35 -20.79
C GLU A 25 -2.48 -11.19 -20.65
N SER A 26 -3.04 -10.02 -20.85
CA SER A 26 -4.45 -9.68 -20.55
C SER A 26 -4.85 -10.05 -19.11
N ALA A 27 -3.91 -9.96 -18.19
CA ALA A 27 -4.08 -10.39 -16.80
C ALA A 27 -4.67 -9.29 -15.91
N ILE A 28 -4.48 -8.02 -16.28
CA ILE A 28 -4.98 -6.86 -15.54
C ILE A 28 -5.62 -5.84 -16.49
N THR A 29 -6.45 -4.96 -15.92
CA THR A 29 -6.96 -3.78 -16.62
C THR A 29 -5.87 -2.73 -16.72
N GLU A 30 -5.83 -2.00 -17.84
CA GLU A 30 -4.93 -0.85 -18.00
C GLU A 30 -5.16 0.19 -16.90
N MET A 31 -4.08 0.79 -16.42
CA MET A 31 -4.12 1.80 -15.36
C MET A 31 -3.10 2.91 -15.60
N ILE A 32 -3.33 4.05 -14.98
CA ILE A 32 -2.36 5.12 -14.83
C ILE A 32 -1.70 4.96 -13.46
N VAL A 33 -0.37 4.85 -13.44
CA VAL A 33 0.40 4.78 -12.20
C VAL A 33 1.07 6.12 -11.94
N VAL A 34 0.80 6.72 -10.80
CA VAL A 34 1.39 7.97 -10.35
C VAL A 34 2.39 7.68 -9.25
N ALA A 35 3.68 7.78 -9.57
CA ALA A 35 4.75 7.65 -8.59
C ALA A 35 4.98 8.98 -7.86
N ILE A 36 4.87 8.97 -6.56
CA ILE A 36 5.02 10.16 -5.72
C ILE A 36 6.36 10.10 -5.01
N TYR A 37 7.23 11.09 -5.29
CA TYR A 37 8.49 11.23 -4.57
C TYR A 37 8.24 11.62 -3.12
N ASN A 38 8.97 11.00 -2.21
CA ASN A 38 9.04 11.50 -0.85
C ASN A 38 10.07 12.65 -0.76
N ASN A 39 9.97 13.42 0.31
CA ASN A 39 10.88 14.51 0.65
C ASN A 39 11.49 14.26 2.05
N SER A 40 12.20 15.23 2.60
CA SER A 40 12.81 15.14 3.93
C SER A 40 11.78 14.98 5.07
N ALA A 41 10.51 15.30 4.85
CA ALA A 41 9.42 15.10 5.81
C ALA A 41 8.80 13.69 5.75
N ARG A 42 9.36 12.75 4.97
CA ARG A 42 8.82 11.40 4.78
C ARG A 42 8.38 10.71 6.07
N MET A 43 9.18 10.85 7.14
CA MET A 43 8.86 10.24 8.43
C MET A 43 7.56 10.81 9.01
N SER A 44 7.33 12.11 8.91
CA SER A 44 6.10 12.77 9.37
C SER A 44 4.92 12.47 8.46
N GLU A 45 5.12 12.53 7.15
CA GLU A 45 4.07 12.39 6.13
C GLU A 45 3.55 10.96 5.99
N TYR A 46 4.42 9.95 6.17
CA TYR A 46 4.04 8.56 5.94
C TYR A 46 3.61 7.83 7.22
N THR A 47 3.49 8.55 8.33
CA THR A 47 3.06 7.98 9.60
C THR A 47 1.77 8.63 10.11
N PRO A 48 0.70 7.85 10.33
CA PRO A 48 -0.59 8.38 10.75
C PRO A 48 -0.65 8.73 12.25
N PHE A 49 0.26 8.16 13.04
CA PHE A 49 0.31 8.34 14.48
C PHE A 49 1.69 8.82 14.91
N LYS A 50 1.72 9.74 15.87
CA LYS A 50 2.98 10.17 16.50
C LYS A 50 3.56 9.02 17.31
N ASP A 51 4.83 8.70 17.04
CA ASP A 51 5.62 7.79 17.84
C ASP A 51 6.40 8.56 18.92
N SER A 52 6.55 7.97 20.11
CA SER A 52 7.21 8.64 21.24
C SER A 52 8.71 8.79 21.04
N ALA A 53 9.34 7.87 20.32
CA ALA A 53 10.80 7.88 20.06
C ALA A 53 11.18 8.54 18.73
N HIS A 54 10.32 8.36 17.71
CA HIS A 54 10.64 8.74 16.34
C HIS A 54 9.85 9.96 15.82
N GLY A 55 8.87 10.46 16.57
CA GLY A 55 8.05 11.60 16.14
C GLY A 55 6.97 11.20 15.12
N GLY A 56 6.91 11.89 13.97
CA GLY A 56 5.93 11.64 12.93
C GLY A 56 4.49 12.05 13.29
N GLY A 57 3.51 11.46 12.62
CA GLY A 57 2.09 11.61 12.94
C GLY A 57 1.34 12.65 12.11
N GLU A 58 1.89 13.05 10.94
CA GLU A 58 1.24 14.01 10.03
C GLU A 58 0.63 13.35 8.79
N GLY A 59 0.46 12.04 8.81
CA GLY A 59 -0.07 11.28 7.68
C GLY A 59 -1.40 11.79 7.14
N ASP A 60 -2.26 12.35 7.99
CA ASP A 60 -3.50 12.98 7.53
C ASP A 60 -3.27 14.21 6.65
N LYS A 61 -2.24 15.01 6.91
CA LYS A 61 -1.90 16.17 6.07
C LYS A 61 -1.45 15.69 4.68
N TYR A 62 -0.60 14.65 4.67
CA TYR A 62 -0.15 14.04 3.42
C TYR A 62 -1.32 13.45 2.61
N LEU A 63 -2.22 12.71 3.25
CA LEU A 63 -3.38 12.14 2.55
C LEU A 63 -4.35 13.22 2.05
N ARG A 64 -4.52 14.32 2.77
CA ARG A 64 -5.30 15.46 2.26
C ARG A 64 -4.65 16.08 1.04
N PHE A 65 -3.33 16.27 1.01
CA PHE A 65 -2.62 16.70 -0.21
C PHE A 65 -2.91 15.75 -1.38
N LEU A 66 -2.86 14.43 -1.17
CA LEU A 66 -3.19 13.48 -2.24
C LEU A 66 -4.63 13.65 -2.74
N ILE A 67 -5.59 13.78 -1.82
CA ILE A 67 -7.02 13.77 -2.12
C ILE A 67 -7.49 15.13 -2.66
N GLU A 68 -7.00 16.22 -2.08
CA GLU A 68 -7.52 17.58 -2.34
C GLU A 68 -6.74 18.30 -3.44
N GLU A 69 -5.48 17.89 -3.72
CA GLU A 69 -4.62 18.56 -4.69
C GLU A 69 -4.18 17.63 -5.82
N LEU A 70 -3.47 16.54 -5.49
CA LEU A 70 -2.86 15.67 -6.50
C LEU A 70 -3.90 14.92 -7.34
N MET A 71 -4.86 14.27 -6.71
CA MET A 71 -5.90 13.51 -7.44
C MET A 71 -6.71 14.41 -8.38
N PRO A 72 -7.22 15.60 -7.97
CA PRO A 72 -7.87 16.53 -8.88
C PRO A 72 -6.98 16.98 -10.03
N TYR A 73 -5.69 17.24 -9.78
CA TYR A 73 -4.73 17.60 -10.83
C TYR A 73 -4.57 16.48 -11.86
N ILE A 74 -4.39 15.23 -11.42
CA ILE A 74 -4.28 14.08 -12.32
C ILE A 74 -5.56 13.86 -13.11
N ASN A 75 -6.72 13.94 -12.44
CA ASN A 75 -8.03 13.79 -13.08
C ASN A 75 -8.33 14.87 -14.14
N LEU A 76 -7.79 16.08 -13.96
CA LEU A 76 -7.89 17.14 -14.96
C LEU A 76 -6.97 16.91 -16.17
N LYS A 77 -5.80 16.31 -15.95
CA LYS A 77 -4.77 16.14 -16.98
C LYS A 77 -4.96 14.88 -17.82
N TYR A 78 -5.52 13.82 -17.25
CA TYR A 78 -5.60 12.50 -17.85
C TYR A 78 -7.03 11.97 -17.84
N ARG A 79 -7.33 11.07 -18.75
CA ARG A 79 -8.64 10.38 -18.81
C ARG A 79 -8.70 9.29 -17.74
N THR A 80 -9.11 9.65 -16.56
CA THR A 80 -9.20 8.78 -15.39
C THR A 80 -10.63 8.35 -15.11
N LEU A 81 -10.78 7.19 -14.44
CA LEU A 81 -12.00 6.79 -13.77
C LEU A 81 -11.89 7.26 -12.31
N THR A 82 -12.68 8.26 -11.93
CA THR A 82 -12.47 9.05 -10.70
C THR A 82 -13.12 8.48 -9.44
N ASP A 83 -13.85 7.39 -9.56
CA ASP A 83 -14.52 6.76 -8.43
C ASP A 83 -13.55 5.87 -7.60
N ALA A 84 -13.89 5.67 -6.35
CA ALA A 84 -13.07 4.90 -5.41
C ALA A 84 -12.75 3.49 -5.91
N LYS A 85 -13.70 2.81 -6.58
CA LYS A 85 -13.49 1.43 -7.07
C LYS A 85 -12.39 1.33 -8.13
N ASN A 86 -12.06 2.45 -8.79
CA ASN A 86 -11.00 2.56 -9.79
C ASN A 86 -9.72 3.21 -9.26
N THR A 87 -9.70 3.56 -7.96
CA THR A 87 -8.57 4.22 -7.33
C THR A 87 -7.89 3.30 -6.33
N ALA A 88 -6.57 3.17 -6.47
CA ALA A 88 -5.72 2.40 -5.57
C ALA A 88 -4.64 3.28 -4.96
N ILE A 89 -4.16 2.88 -3.78
CA ILE A 89 -2.96 3.43 -3.15
C ILE A 89 -2.02 2.27 -2.81
N GLY A 90 -0.72 2.51 -2.84
CA GLY A 90 0.23 1.44 -2.51
C GLY A 90 1.61 1.97 -2.14
N GLY A 91 2.35 1.14 -1.42
CA GLY A 91 3.72 1.43 -1.03
C GLY A 91 4.32 0.34 -0.16
N SER A 92 5.59 0.51 0.19
CA SER A 92 6.32 -0.37 1.10
C SER A 92 6.75 0.35 2.37
N SER A 93 7.07 -0.41 3.41
CA SER A 93 7.60 0.14 4.66
C SER A 93 6.63 1.19 5.27
N LEU A 94 7.09 2.41 5.53
CA LEU A 94 6.21 3.53 5.93
C LEU A 94 5.20 3.88 4.82
N GLY A 95 5.55 3.70 3.53
CA GLY A 95 4.61 3.86 2.42
C GLY A 95 3.49 2.81 2.45
N GLY A 96 3.78 1.59 2.89
CA GLY A 96 2.78 0.56 3.17
C GLY A 96 1.89 0.93 4.36
N LEU A 97 2.48 1.48 5.43
CA LEU A 97 1.75 1.94 6.60
C LEU A 97 0.72 3.03 6.26
N ILE A 98 1.15 4.07 5.53
CA ILE A 98 0.23 5.15 5.14
C ILE A 98 -0.82 4.68 4.13
N SER A 99 -0.49 3.72 3.26
CA SER A 99 -1.45 3.13 2.32
C SER A 99 -2.52 2.31 3.05
N LEU A 100 -2.14 1.55 4.06
CA LEU A 100 -3.08 0.81 4.92
C LEU A 100 -4.02 1.77 5.67
N TYR A 101 -3.45 2.83 6.23
CA TYR A 101 -4.23 3.87 6.91
C TYR A 101 -5.20 4.59 5.96
N ALA A 102 -4.75 4.92 4.74
CA ALA A 102 -5.59 5.54 3.73
C ALA A 102 -6.78 4.67 3.35
N ALA A 103 -6.58 3.37 3.12
CA ALA A 103 -7.67 2.44 2.81
C ALA A 103 -8.69 2.32 3.96
N ALA A 104 -8.22 2.38 5.21
CA ALA A 104 -9.11 2.30 6.37
C ALA A 104 -9.88 3.60 6.64
N LYS A 105 -9.23 4.75 6.47
CA LYS A 105 -9.82 6.07 6.79
C LYS A 105 -10.58 6.70 5.63
N TYR A 106 -10.07 6.54 4.42
CA TYR A 106 -10.58 7.16 3.19
C TYR A 106 -11.00 6.10 2.18
N SER A 107 -11.75 5.09 2.65
CA SER A 107 -12.27 4.00 1.80
C SER A 107 -13.24 4.50 0.70
N ASP A 108 -13.80 5.70 0.86
CA ASP A 108 -14.57 6.41 -0.15
C ASP A 108 -13.70 7.04 -1.26
N LYS A 109 -12.38 7.08 -1.09
CA LYS A 109 -11.39 7.55 -2.07
C LYS A 109 -10.52 6.42 -2.61
N PHE A 110 -10.10 5.51 -1.75
CA PHE A 110 -9.21 4.41 -2.07
C PHE A 110 -9.86 3.07 -1.74
N SER A 111 -10.37 2.38 -2.73
CA SER A 111 -10.97 1.06 -2.52
C SER A 111 -9.96 -0.09 -2.58
N LYS A 112 -8.73 0.19 -3.02
CA LYS A 112 -7.68 -0.81 -3.19
C LYS A 112 -6.39 -0.34 -2.51
N ALA A 113 -5.78 -1.22 -1.71
CA ALA A 113 -4.48 -0.92 -1.10
C ALA A 113 -3.47 -2.04 -1.29
N ILE A 114 -2.32 -1.70 -1.85
CA ILE A 114 -1.13 -2.55 -1.95
C ILE A 114 -0.20 -2.19 -0.81
N VAL A 115 -0.10 -3.07 0.19
CA VAL A 115 0.62 -2.83 1.44
C VAL A 115 1.77 -3.83 1.54
N MET A 116 2.96 -3.42 1.09
CA MET A 116 4.14 -4.28 1.04
C MET A 116 5.06 -4.02 2.23
N SER A 117 5.44 -5.05 2.96
CA SER A 117 6.38 -4.94 4.10
C SER A 117 6.11 -3.73 5.01
N PRO A 118 4.86 -3.50 5.44
CA PRO A 118 4.49 -2.26 6.13
C PRO A 118 5.12 -2.15 7.51
N SER A 119 5.48 -0.93 7.90
CA SER A 119 5.98 -0.62 9.24
C SER A 119 4.85 -0.64 10.29
N ILE A 120 4.19 -1.79 10.45
CA ILE A 120 3.04 -1.95 11.38
C ILE A 120 3.45 -1.73 12.84
N TRP A 121 4.73 -1.97 13.18
CA TRP A 121 5.30 -1.74 14.51
C TRP A 121 5.27 -0.27 14.95
N TRP A 122 5.15 0.68 14.02
CA TRP A 122 5.14 2.11 14.30
C TRP A 122 4.12 2.48 15.37
N ALA A 123 4.53 3.32 16.32
CA ALA A 123 3.72 3.75 17.47
C ALA A 123 3.09 2.58 18.25
N GLY A 124 3.86 1.48 18.41
CA GLY A 124 3.40 0.29 19.14
C GLY A 124 2.30 -0.51 18.43
N GLY A 125 2.17 -0.34 17.11
CA GLY A 125 1.16 -1.05 16.32
C GLY A 125 -0.23 -0.44 16.36
N LYS A 126 -0.37 0.85 16.67
CA LYS A 126 -1.67 1.56 16.73
C LYS A 126 -2.52 1.40 15.47
N ILE A 127 -1.90 1.17 14.32
CA ILE A 127 -2.61 0.91 13.07
C ILE A 127 -3.50 -0.34 13.14
N ILE A 128 -3.14 -1.33 13.96
CA ILE A 128 -3.91 -2.56 14.13
C ILE A 128 -5.28 -2.24 14.73
N ASP A 129 -5.29 -1.53 15.85
CA ASP A 129 -6.52 -1.15 16.53
C ASP A 129 -7.35 -0.17 15.68
N PHE A 130 -6.67 0.74 14.97
CA PHE A 130 -7.32 1.68 14.07
C PHE A 130 -8.07 0.96 12.94
N VAL A 131 -7.42 0.00 12.28
CA VAL A 131 -8.06 -0.79 11.21
C VAL A 131 -9.16 -1.68 11.78
N ALA A 132 -8.97 -2.30 12.95
CA ALA A 132 -9.99 -3.11 13.61
C ALA A 132 -11.26 -2.32 13.92
N GLY A 133 -11.14 -1.02 14.25
CA GLY A 133 -12.26 -0.11 14.47
C GLY A 133 -12.85 0.54 13.21
N ALA A 134 -12.24 0.35 12.05
CA ALA A 134 -12.72 0.90 10.79
C ALA A 134 -13.95 0.12 10.27
N ARG A 135 -14.70 0.75 9.35
CA ARG A 135 -15.85 0.11 8.70
C ARG A 135 -15.51 -0.27 7.27
N LEU A 136 -14.63 -1.29 7.12
CA LEU A 136 -14.30 -1.81 5.81
C LEU A 136 -15.44 -2.68 5.27
N ASP A 137 -15.76 -2.48 4.00
CA ASP A 137 -16.80 -3.20 3.27
C ASP A 137 -16.10 -4.13 2.24
N ASP A 138 -16.25 -5.44 2.40
CA ASP A 138 -15.65 -6.45 1.52
C ASP A 138 -16.09 -6.33 0.06
N ALA A 139 -17.29 -5.80 -0.16
CA ALA A 139 -17.79 -5.56 -1.52
C ALA A 139 -17.10 -4.37 -2.22
N LYS A 140 -16.47 -3.48 -1.45
CA LYS A 140 -15.89 -2.23 -1.94
C LYS A 140 -14.37 -2.15 -1.75
N THR A 141 -13.83 -2.84 -0.73
CA THR A 141 -12.42 -2.73 -0.35
C THR A 141 -11.65 -3.97 -0.76
N ARG A 142 -10.50 -3.80 -1.37
CA ARG A 142 -9.56 -4.88 -1.66
C ARG A 142 -8.20 -4.56 -1.06
N LEU A 143 -7.68 -5.46 -0.23
CA LEU A 143 -6.44 -5.26 0.52
C LEU A 143 -5.45 -6.38 0.25
N TRP A 144 -4.26 -6.02 -0.18
CA TRP A 144 -3.08 -6.89 -0.20
C TRP A 144 -2.13 -6.46 0.91
N LEU A 145 -1.69 -7.40 1.73
CA LEU A 145 -0.62 -7.19 2.69
C LEU A 145 0.40 -8.30 2.57
N ASP A 146 1.66 -7.94 2.48
CA ASP A 146 2.73 -8.93 2.48
C ASP A 146 3.90 -8.54 3.40
N MET A 147 4.73 -9.53 3.72
CA MET A 147 5.93 -9.38 4.54
C MET A 147 7.00 -10.36 4.08
N GLY A 148 8.25 -9.93 4.03
CA GLY A 148 9.39 -10.81 3.85
C GLY A 148 9.77 -11.48 5.18
N GLN A 149 10.09 -12.77 5.15
CA GLN A 149 10.46 -13.49 6.38
C GLN A 149 11.88 -13.17 6.87
N ALA A 150 12.72 -12.60 6.00
CA ALA A 150 14.07 -12.13 6.38
C ALA A 150 14.11 -10.64 6.79
N GLU A 151 12.96 -10.02 7.05
CA GLU A 151 12.85 -8.60 7.44
C GLU A 151 13.00 -8.35 8.95
N GLY A 152 13.29 -9.40 9.72
CA GLY A 152 13.44 -9.36 11.18
C GLY A 152 12.16 -9.73 11.93
N GLU A 153 12.36 -10.29 13.12
CA GLU A 153 11.29 -10.86 13.97
C GLU A 153 10.25 -9.83 14.38
N GLU A 154 10.65 -8.59 14.66
CA GLU A 154 9.73 -7.56 15.10
C GLU A 154 8.70 -7.23 14.01
N GLY A 155 9.16 -6.90 12.80
CA GLY A 155 8.29 -6.57 11.68
C GLY A 155 7.34 -7.71 11.33
N LEU A 156 7.87 -8.92 11.28
CA LEU A 156 7.10 -10.14 10.99
C LEU A 156 6.05 -10.42 12.06
N SER A 157 6.40 -10.27 13.34
CA SER A 157 5.48 -10.44 14.47
C SER A 157 4.30 -9.48 14.39
N TYR A 158 4.56 -8.19 14.13
CA TYR A 158 3.50 -7.20 13.96
C TYR A 158 2.62 -7.47 12.74
N ALA A 159 3.19 -7.92 11.62
CA ALA A 159 2.42 -8.27 10.43
C ALA A 159 1.50 -9.48 10.69
N ARG A 160 1.99 -10.50 11.38
CA ARG A 160 1.19 -11.66 11.81
C ARG A 160 0.09 -11.28 12.79
N ARG A 161 0.40 -10.41 13.76
CA ARG A 161 -0.59 -9.87 14.69
C ARG A 161 -1.68 -9.11 13.93
N PHE A 162 -1.32 -8.24 13.00
CA PHE A 162 -2.29 -7.54 12.15
C PHE A 162 -3.19 -8.53 11.41
N ASN A 163 -2.61 -9.54 10.75
CA ASN A 163 -3.37 -10.54 10.01
C ASN A 163 -4.36 -11.31 10.90
N SER A 164 -3.95 -11.67 12.12
CA SER A 164 -4.82 -12.32 13.09
C SER A 164 -5.98 -11.43 13.53
N GLU A 165 -5.68 -10.18 13.92
CA GLU A 165 -6.72 -9.23 14.36
C GLU A 165 -7.63 -8.82 13.19
N PHE A 166 -7.11 -8.67 11.97
CA PHE A 166 -7.94 -8.40 10.80
C PHE A 166 -8.96 -9.52 10.58
N LYS A 167 -8.55 -10.77 10.57
CA LYS A 167 -9.46 -11.92 10.38
C LYS A 167 -10.49 -12.04 11.48
N LYS A 168 -10.14 -11.70 12.70
CA LYS A 168 -11.04 -11.70 13.87
C LYS A 168 -12.10 -10.60 13.76
N ASN A 169 -11.71 -9.38 13.34
CA ASN A 169 -12.64 -8.24 13.29
C ASN A 169 -13.45 -8.21 11.97
N TYR A 170 -12.96 -8.84 10.92
CA TYR A 170 -13.62 -8.95 9.62
C TYR A 170 -13.80 -10.42 9.20
N PRO A 171 -14.60 -11.20 9.93
CA PRO A 171 -14.81 -12.60 9.62
C PRO A 171 -15.46 -12.77 8.24
N GLY A 172 -14.86 -13.59 7.39
CA GLY A 172 -15.35 -13.83 6.04
C GLY A 172 -15.02 -12.77 4.99
N PHE A 173 -14.18 -11.79 5.31
CA PHE A 173 -13.70 -10.80 4.34
C PHE A 173 -12.84 -11.48 3.25
N LYS A 174 -13.38 -11.57 2.03
CA LYS A 174 -12.79 -12.33 0.91
C LYS A 174 -11.76 -11.54 0.12
N SER A 175 -11.92 -10.21 0.11
CA SER A 175 -11.07 -9.30 -0.66
C SER A 175 -9.79 -8.87 0.10
N TYR A 176 -9.32 -9.73 1.02
CA TYR A 176 -8.07 -9.57 1.75
C TYR A 176 -7.10 -10.71 1.43
N CYS A 177 -5.88 -10.37 1.07
CA CYS A 177 -4.79 -11.30 0.85
C CYS A 177 -3.63 -10.97 1.78
N TYR A 178 -3.19 -11.93 2.59
CA TYR A 178 -1.96 -11.86 3.38
C TYR A 178 -0.97 -12.89 2.86
N LYS A 179 0.29 -12.47 2.61
CA LYS A 179 1.37 -13.37 2.19
C LYS A 179 2.67 -13.10 2.93
N GLU A 180 3.39 -14.16 3.22
CA GLU A 180 4.79 -14.10 3.65
C GLU A 180 5.68 -14.68 2.56
N PHE A 181 6.84 -14.06 2.35
CA PHE A 181 7.81 -14.46 1.35
C PHE A 181 9.09 -14.98 2.02
N PRO A 182 9.39 -16.28 1.90
CA PRO A 182 10.63 -16.84 2.43
C PRO A 182 11.85 -16.08 1.90
N ASP A 183 12.86 -15.91 2.75
CA ASP A 183 14.17 -15.32 2.43
C ASP A 183 14.13 -13.89 1.83
N ALA A 184 12.97 -13.25 1.76
CA ALA A 184 12.84 -11.90 1.24
C ALA A 184 13.22 -10.86 2.31
N PRO A 185 14.27 -10.04 2.08
CA PRO A 185 14.66 -8.95 2.97
C PRO A 185 13.82 -7.68 2.73
N HIS A 186 14.01 -6.69 3.63
CA HIS A 186 13.36 -5.39 3.55
C HIS A 186 14.08 -4.44 2.59
N ASN A 187 13.93 -4.64 1.29
CA ASN A 187 14.57 -3.79 0.28
C ASN A 187 13.84 -3.80 -1.07
N GLU A 188 14.25 -2.88 -1.94
CA GLU A 188 13.68 -2.63 -3.25
C GLU A 188 13.78 -3.86 -4.17
N THR A 189 14.88 -4.61 -4.12
CA THR A 189 15.06 -5.82 -4.94
C THR A 189 14.00 -6.88 -4.60
N ALA A 190 13.73 -7.07 -3.31
CA ALA A 190 12.71 -8.01 -2.86
C ALA A 190 11.30 -7.54 -3.23
N TRP A 191 11.02 -6.22 -3.19
CA TRP A 191 9.73 -5.66 -3.61
C TRP A 191 9.56 -5.74 -5.12
N ARG A 192 10.59 -5.42 -5.91
CA ARG A 192 10.62 -5.61 -7.37
C ARG A 192 10.27 -7.05 -7.75
N ALA A 193 10.87 -8.02 -7.08
CA ALA A 193 10.68 -9.44 -7.40
C ALA A 193 9.22 -9.91 -7.26
N ARG A 194 8.39 -9.20 -6.48
CA ARG A 194 7.02 -9.63 -6.18
C ARG A 194 5.91 -8.64 -6.54
N ILE A 195 6.24 -7.42 -7.03
CA ILE A 195 5.24 -6.38 -7.32
C ILE A 195 4.15 -6.83 -8.30
N ALA A 196 4.45 -7.70 -9.23
CA ALA A 196 3.47 -8.25 -10.17
C ALA A 196 2.32 -9.01 -9.47
N LEU A 197 2.56 -9.59 -8.29
CA LEU A 197 1.54 -10.35 -7.56
C LEU A 197 0.41 -9.44 -7.01
N PRO A 198 0.72 -8.38 -6.23
CA PRO A 198 -0.32 -7.46 -5.79
C PRO A 198 -0.99 -6.70 -6.94
N LEU A 199 -0.26 -6.32 -7.99
CA LEU A 199 -0.87 -5.71 -9.18
C LEU A 199 -1.90 -6.64 -9.81
N LYS A 200 -1.55 -7.92 -10.02
CA LYS A 200 -2.50 -8.91 -10.52
C LYS A 200 -3.69 -9.09 -9.59
N TYR A 201 -3.45 -9.21 -8.28
CA TYR A 201 -4.54 -9.36 -7.29
C TYR A 201 -5.53 -8.19 -7.33
N MET A 202 -5.02 -6.94 -7.43
CA MET A 202 -5.85 -5.74 -7.41
C MET A 202 -6.63 -5.47 -8.69
N PHE A 203 -6.06 -5.80 -9.85
CA PHE A 203 -6.53 -5.32 -11.14
C PHE A 203 -6.88 -6.43 -12.12
N THR A 204 -6.98 -7.68 -11.66
CA THR A 204 -7.46 -8.79 -12.51
C THR A 204 -8.78 -8.42 -13.17
N GLN A 205 -8.87 -8.60 -14.48
CA GLN A 205 -10.14 -8.49 -15.22
C GLN A 205 -11.10 -9.59 -14.76
N ILE A 206 -12.22 -9.19 -14.18
CA ILE A 206 -13.33 -10.11 -13.96
C ILE A 206 -14.02 -10.24 -15.32
N LYS A 207 -13.86 -11.40 -15.96
CA LYS A 207 -14.55 -11.76 -17.19
C LYS A 207 -16.01 -12.01 -16.91
#